data_6af1961c19981c253669d04c24c502c7
#
_entry.id   6af1961c19981c253669d04c24c502c7
#
_cell.length_a   1.000
_cell.length_b   1.000
_cell.length_c   1.000
_cell.angle_alpha   90.00
_cell.angle_beta   90.00
_cell.angle_gamma   90.00
#
_symmetry.space_group_name_H-M   'P 1'
#
loop_
_entity.id
_entity.type
_entity.pdbx_description
1 polymer ?
#
loop_
_entity_poly.entity_id
_entity_poly.type
_entity_poly.pdbx_seq_one_letter_code
_entity_poly.pdbx_strand_id
1 'polypeptide(L)'
;MDSFQMNSVRLTEAGTGTVERCLDSKGQMHVRNQVGKLRIDSETGATEMEVSRGLIDAVYVDVATGNMIHENTVGSIRFRTDSTGTVMEHLL
;
A
#
# COMPACT_ATOMS: atom_id res chain seq x y z
N MET A 1 8.14 -8.43 -23.44
CA MET A 1 7.87 -8.07 -22.76
C MET A 1 7.61 -7.96 -22.29
N ASP A 2 7.26 -8.05 -22.26
CA ASP A 2 6.92 -7.74 -21.42
C ASP A 2 6.42 -7.20 -21.17
N SER A 3 6.15 -7.13 -21.44
CA SER A 3 5.67 -6.43 -20.79
C SER A 3 4.90 -6.20 -20.48
N PHE A 4 4.21 -6.35 -20.26
CA PHE A 4 3.65 -5.95 -19.39
C PHE A 4 2.96 -6.14 -19.37
N GLN A 5 2.77 -6.52 -19.43
CA GLN A 5 2.31 -6.61 -18.72
C GLN A 5 1.81 -6.40 -18.37
N MET A 6 1.43 -6.34 -18.46
CA MET A 6 1.17 -6.00 -17.74
C MET A 6 0.67 -5.97 -17.44
N ASN A 7 0.33 -6.04 -17.50
CA ASN A 7 0.13 -6.03 -16.69
C ASN A 7 0.06 -6.13 -15.93
N SER A 8 -0.26 -6.08 -15.55
CA SER A 8 0.20 -6.07 -14.72
C SER A 8 1.01 -6.64 -14.45
N VAL A 9 1.01 -7.01 -14.32
CA VAL A 9 1.98 -7.55 -14.04
C VAL A 9 3.32 -7.49 -14.39
N ARG A 10 3.65 -6.85 -14.93
CA ARG A 10 4.91 -6.57 -15.31
C ARG A 10 5.74 -5.87 -14.33
N LEU A 11 5.12 -5.13 -13.42
CA LEU A 11 5.82 -4.48 -12.34
C LEU A 11 6.57 -5.48 -11.49
N THR A 12 5.93 -6.57 -11.17
CA THR A 12 6.56 -7.59 -10.37
C THR A 12 7.67 -8.27 -11.10
N GLU A 13 7.57 -8.31 -12.40
CA GLU A 13 8.55 -8.92 -13.20
C GLU A 13 9.88 -8.19 -13.18
N ALA A 14 9.84 -6.91 -12.99
CA ALA A 14 11.05 -6.14 -12.86
C ALA A 14 11.81 -6.43 -11.57
N GLY A 15 11.23 -7.22 -10.67
CA GLY A 15 11.89 -7.58 -9.42
C GLY A 15 11.90 -6.48 -8.39
N THR A 16 11.28 -5.36 -8.69
CA THR A 16 11.26 -4.21 -7.78
C THR A 16 9.88 -3.91 -7.26
N GLY A 17 8.87 -4.58 -7.80
CA GLY A 17 7.49 -4.34 -7.41
C GLY A 17 7.00 -5.37 -6.42
N THR A 18 6.11 -4.95 -5.54
CA THR A 18 5.42 -5.85 -4.63
C THR A 18 3.93 -5.63 -4.77
N VAL A 19 3.18 -6.70 -4.55
CA VAL A 19 1.73 -6.66 -4.56
C VAL A 19 1.27 -7.14 -3.19
N GLU A 20 0.41 -6.36 -2.56
CA GLU A 20 -0.10 -6.68 -1.26
C GLU A 20 -1.62 -6.64 -1.28
N ARG A 21 -2.25 -7.64 -0.69
CA ARG A 21 -3.69 -7.72 -0.57
C ARG A 21 -4.08 -7.63 0.89
N CYS A 22 -5.11 -6.85 1.18
CA CYS A 22 -5.61 -6.76 2.53
C CYS A 22 -7.12 -6.51 2.52
N LEU A 23 -7.73 -6.80 3.66
CA LEU A 23 -9.16 -6.61 3.87
C LEU A 23 -9.32 -5.61 4.99
N ASP A 24 -10.01 -4.51 4.75
CA ASP A 24 -10.18 -3.49 5.78
C ASP A 24 -11.36 -3.83 6.70
N SER A 25 -11.55 -3.00 7.72
CA SER A 25 -12.58 -3.26 8.73
C SER A 25 -14.01 -3.09 8.17
N LYS A 26 -14.15 -2.53 6.98
CA LYS A 26 -15.44 -2.42 6.30
C LYS A 26 -15.70 -3.56 5.35
N GLY A 27 -14.77 -4.52 5.27
CA GLY A 27 -14.91 -5.66 4.38
C GLY A 27 -14.48 -5.39 2.95
N GLN A 28 -13.79 -4.28 2.70
CA GLN A 28 -13.33 -3.95 1.35
C GLN A 28 -11.92 -4.48 1.13
N MET A 29 -11.73 -5.08 -0.05
CA MET A 29 -10.44 -5.61 -0.45
C MET A 29 -9.61 -4.51 -1.08
N HIS A 30 -8.37 -4.38 -0.62
CA HIS A 30 -7.39 -3.48 -1.23
C HIS A 30 -6.29 -4.30 -1.87
N VAL A 31 -5.92 -3.94 -3.08
CA VAL A 31 -4.73 -4.50 -3.73
C VAL A 31 -3.80 -3.32 -3.95
N ARG A 32 -2.66 -3.36 -3.29
CA ARG A 32 -1.68 -2.28 -3.37
C ARG A 32 -0.45 -2.75 -4.09
N ASN A 33 -0.07 -2.01 -5.11
CA ASN A 33 1.12 -2.28 -5.90
C ASN A 33 2.16 -1.24 -5.54
N GLN A 34 3.34 -1.68 -5.14
CA GLN A 34 4.42 -0.78 -4.80
C GLN A 34 5.62 -1.03 -5.69
N VAL A 35 6.10 0.02 -6.33
CA VAL A 35 7.30 0.00 -7.12
C VAL A 35 8.19 1.11 -6.59
N GLY A 36 9.36 0.73 -6.05
CA GLY A 36 10.20 1.69 -5.36
C GLY A 36 9.46 2.27 -4.17
N LYS A 37 9.33 3.58 -4.14
CA LYS A 37 8.65 4.28 -3.05
C LYS A 37 7.20 4.64 -3.37
N LEU A 38 6.72 4.32 -4.56
CA LEU A 38 5.35 4.65 -4.95
C LEU A 38 4.45 3.43 -4.78
N ARG A 39 3.32 3.65 -4.16
CA ARG A 39 2.33 2.60 -3.93
C ARG A 39 0.95 3.09 -4.39
N ILE A 40 0.26 2.25 -5.16
CA ILE A 40 -1.06 2.57 -5.69
C ILE A 40 -2.07 1.59 -5.12
N ASP A 41 -3.15 2.13 -4.58
CA ASP A 41 -4.25 1.35 -3.99
C ASP A 41 -5.34 1.20 -5.03
N SER A 42 -5.71 -0.04 -5.35
CA SER A 42 -6.71 -0.32 -6.38
C SER A 42 -8.12 0.03 -5.94
N GLU A 43 -8.39 0.04 -4.63
CA GLU A 43 -9.73 0.34 -4.13
C GLU A 43 -10.02 1.83 -4.23
N THR A 44 -9.07 2.65 -3.80
CA THR A 44 -9.29 4.10 -3.73
C THR A 44 -8.70 4.85 -4.91
N GLY A 45 -7.78 4.22 -5.63
CA GLY A 45 -7.01 4.89 -6.67
C GLY A 45 -5.92 5.79 -6.14
N ALA A 46 -5.73 5.80 -4.83
CA ALA A 46 -4.76 6.70 -4.21
C ALA A 46 -3.34 6.29 -4.54
N THR A 47 -2.50 7.28 -4.79
CA THR A 47 -1.06 7.08 -4.94
C THR A 47 -0.40 7.61 -3.68
N GLU A 48 0.42 6.75 -3.06
CA GLU A 48 1.10 7.07 -1.82
C GLU A 48 2.60 6.94 -2.03
N MET A 49 3.35 7.84 -1.40
CA MET A 49 4.80 7.79 -1.47
C MET A 49 5.35 7.41 -0.10
N GLU A 50 6.23 6.42 -0.09
CA GLU A 50 6.88 5.98 1.14
C GLU A 50 7.89 7.02 1.59
N VAL A 51 7.73 7.50 2.82
CA VAL A 51 8.62 8.50 3.41
C VAL A 51 9.66 7.82 4.29
N SER A 52 9.23 6.81 5.04
CA SER A 52 10.15 6.06 5.90
C SER A 52 9.62 4.64 6.09
N ARG A 53 10.52 3.74 6.47
CA ARG A 53 10.15 2.35 6.69
C ARG A 53 11.05 1.76 7.76
N GLY A 54 10.42 1.16 8.78
CA GLY A 54 11.08 0.35 9.78
C GLY A 54 10.70 -1.11 9.61
N LEU A 55 11.01 -1.92 10.62
CA LEU A 55 10.70 -3.35 10.59
C LEU A 55 9.19 -3.62 10.63
N ILE A 56 8.47 -2.86 11.45
CA ILE A 56 7.04 -3.08 11.62
C ILE A 56 6.21 -1.85 11.27
N ASP A 57 6.86 -0.74 10.95
CA ASP A 57 6.15 0.51 10.70
C ASP A 57 6.65 1.15 9.41
N ALA A 58 5.82 2.03 8.88
CA ALA A 58 6.15 2.81 7.69
C ALA A 58 5.32 4.08 7.72
N VAL A 59 5.82 5.10 7.03
CA VAL A 59 5.10 6.35 6.86
C VAL A 59 4.97 6.61 5.37
N TYR A 60 3.75 6.87 4.94
CA TYR A 60 3.45 7.22 3.55
C TYR A 60 2.80 8.58 3.51
N VAL A 61 2.89 9.23 2.36
CA VAL A 61 2.17 10.47 2.11
C VAL A 61 1.30 10.27 0.88
N ASP A 62 0.03 10.65 1.00
CA ASP A 62 -0.89 10.65 -0.14
C ASP A 62 -0.48 11.77 -1.08
N VAL A 63 -0.12 11.43 -2.30
CA VAL A 63 0.45 12.40 -3.24
C VAL A 63 -0.57 13.48 -3.61
N ALA A 64 -1.85 13.11 -3.68
CA ALA A 64 -2.89 14.07 -4.10
C ALA A 64 -3.25 15.05 -2.99
N THR A 65 -3.25 14.61 -1.74
CA THR A 65 -3.75 15.43 -0.63
C THR A 65 -2.66 15.92 0.30
N GLY A 66 -1.48 15.29 0.27
CA GLY A 66 -0.41 15.58 1.23
C GLY A 66 -0.65 14.97 2.60
N ASN A 67 -1.69 14.16 2.74
CA ASN A 67 -2.03 13.54 4.01
C ASN A 67 -0.99 12.49 4.38
N MET A 68 -0.56 12.52 5.65
CA MET A 68 0.43 11.55 6.14
C MET A 68 -0.30 10.33 6.71
N ILE A 69 0.22 9.16 6.37
CA ILE A 69 -0.37 7.90 6.81
C ILE A 69 0.71 7.11 7.53
N HIS A 70 0.46 6.79 8.79
CA HIS A 70 1.36 5.96 9.59
C HIS A 70 0.83 4.54 9.59
N GLU A 71 1.68 3.59 9.22
CA GLU A 71 1.31 2.18 9.22
C GLU A 71 2.13 1.45 10.26
N ASN A 72 1.46 0.55 10.97
CA ASN A 72 2.09 -0.29 11.96
C ASN A 72 1.55 -1.70 11.76
N THR A 73 2.44 -2.66 11.50
CA THR A 73 2.03 -4.03 11.17
C THR A 73 2.55 -4.98 12.23
N VAL A 74 1.64 -5.76 12.80
CA VAL A 74 1.97 -6.79 13.77
C VAL A 74 1.35 -8.09 13.26
N GLY A 75 2.19 -9.04 12.85
CA GLY A 75 1.71 -10.26 12.25
C GLY A 75 0.97 -9.97 10.96
N SER A 76 -0.29 -10.38 10.88
CA SER A 76 -1.12 -10.16 9.70
C SER A 76 -2.06 -8.96 9.85
N ILE A 77 -1.90 -8.18 10.91
CA ILE A 77 -2.78 -7.04 11.17
C ILE A 77 -1.99 -5.77 10.98
N ARG A 78 -2.55 -4.85 10.22
CA ARG A 78 -1.96 -3.53 9.99
C ARG A 78 -2.91 -2.46 10.48
N PHE A 79 -2.34 -1.48 11.17
CA PHE A 79 -3.08 -0.28 11.57
C PHE A 79 -2.58 0.87 10.73
N ARG A 80 -3.49 1.54 10.03
CA ARG A 80 -3.19 2.74 9.24
C ARG A 80 -3.84 3.92 9.92
N THR A 81 -3.03 4.89 10.31
CA THR A 81 -3.49 6.07 11.04
C THR A 81 -3.18 7.31 10.22
N ASP A 82 -4.19 8.14 10.00
CA ASP A 82 -4.03 9.43 9.36
C ASP A 82 -4.83 10.47 10.14
N SER A 83 -5.03 11.65 9.54
CA SER A 83 -5.73 12.74 10.22
C SER A 83 -7.20 12.42 10.48
N THR A 84 -7.77 11.43 9.81
CA THR A 84 -9.17 11.05 9.98
C THR A 84 -9.39 9.93 10.97
N GLY A 85 -8.32 9.29 11.43
CA GLY A 85 -8.42 8.20 12.40
C GLY A 85 -7.59 7.01 12.00
N THR A 86 -7.89 5.88 12.62
CA THR A 86 -7.17 4.64 12.42
C THR A 86 -8.07 3.61 11.76
N VAL A 87 -7.54 2.95 10.74
CA VAL A 87 -8.21 1.85 10.05
C VAL A 87 -7.37 0.60 10.24
N MET A 88 -8.04 -0.49 10.58
CA MET A 88 -7.39 -1.78 10.72
C MET A 88 -7.55 -2.57 9.43
N GLU A 89 -6.46 -3.22 9.01
CA GLU A 89 -6.46 -4.06 7.82
C GLU A 89 -5.91 -5.43 8.16
N HIS A 90 -6.48 -6.44 7.53
CA HIS A 90 -6.02 -7.80 7.66
C HIS A 90 -5.26 -8.17 6.39
N LEU A 91 -3.98 -8.48 6.53
CA LEU A 91 -3.15 -8.86 5.39
C LEU A 91 -3.49 -10.29 4.98
N LEU A 92 -3.64 -10.51 3.70
CA LEU A 92 -4.05 -11.80 3.15
C LEU A 92 -2.88 -12.59 2.59
#